data_bedc4060f0bfc65c6e008cab46ed2e10
#
_entry.id   bedc4060f0bfc65c6e008cab46ed2e10
#
_cell.length_a   1.000
_cell.length_b   1.000
_cell.length_c   1.000
_cell.angle_alpha   90.00
_cell.angle_beta   90.00
_cell.angle_gamma   90.00
#
_symmetry.space_group_name_H-M   'P 1'
#
loop_
_entity.id
_entity.type
_entity.pdbx_description
1 polymer ?
#
loop_
_entity_poly.entity_id
_entity_poly.type
_entity_poly.pdbx_seq_one_letter_code
_entity_poly.pdbx_strand_id
1 'polypeptide(L)'
;KILFKVNNEIITSLDILHELKYLQTINKEFQNIKKEEAFQISKNSLIREKIKEIEIKKIVREIKFKDKTLDNLILKYFKELKITSIPEFEKFFLSKDIDPNKIRKKITIEVLWNELVYNKYQKNIKINKQLIIDDLKKNDKQLEFLISEILFDISENENLEDKFNLINNNIENN
;
A
#
# COMPACT_ATOMS: atom_id res chain seq x y z
N LYS A 1 -2.57 22.04 16.63
CA LYS A 1 -3.95 22.50 16.36
C LYS A 1 -4.82 21.30 16.03
N ILE A 2 -6.03 21.24 16.60
CA ILE A 2 -7.07 20.26 16.23
C ILE A 2 -7.58 20.64 14.86
N LEU A 3 -7.65 19.67 13.94
CA LEU A 3 -8.14 19.89 12.58
C LEU A 3 -9.47 19.18 12.33
N PHE A 4 -9.62 17.94 12.84
CA PHE A 4 -10.81 17.13 12.60
C PHE A 4 -11.20 16.34 13.84
N LYS A 5 -12.47 15.95 13.89
CA LYS A 5 -13.04 15.01 14.87
C LYS A 5 -13.67 13.84 14.13
N VAL A 6 -13.41 12.62 14.64
CA VAL A 6 -14.09 11.39 14.20
C VAL A 6 -14.74 10.80 15.43
N ASN A 7 -16.03 11.00 15.62
CA ASN A 7 -16.73 10.79 16.90
C ASN A 7 -16.03 11.57 18.02
N ASN A 8 -15.52 10.87 19.04
CA ASN A 8 -14.79 11.46 20.17
C ASN A 8 -13.27 11.51 19.95
N GLU A 9 -12.78 10.94 18.87
CA GLU A 9 -11.35 10.91 18.53
C GLU A 9 -10.96 12.20 17.79
N ILE A 10 -9.82 12.77 18.15
CA ILE A 10 -9.30 14.03 17.60
C ILE A 10 -8.15 13.71 16.66
N ILE A 11 -8.11 14.41 15.52
CA ILE A 11 -6.97 14.40 14.58
C ILE A 11 -6.38 15.82 14.58
N THR A 12 -5.10 15.90 14.91
CA THR A 12 -4.36 17.15 14.97
C THR A 12 -3.52 17.37 13.69
N SER A 13 -3.01 18.60 13.54
CA SER A 13 -2.04 18.89 12.48
C SER A 13 -0.76 18.05 12.60
N LEU A 14 -0.36 17.71 13.83
CA LEU A 14 0.80 16.86 14.07
C LEU A 14 0.57 15.42 13.61
N ASP A 15 -0.63 14.89 13.83
CA ASP A 15 -0.97 13.54 13.36
C ASP A 15 -0.89 13.45 11.84
N ILE A 16 -1.40 14.46 11.13
CA ILE A 16 -1.30 14.52 9.67
C ILE A 16 0.14 14.62 9.20
N LEU A 17 0.96 15.41 9.88
CA LEU A 17 2.38 15.53 9.56
C LEU A 17 3.12 14.20 9.75
N HIS A 18 2.84 13.47 10.83
CA HIS A 18 3.39 12.14 11.07
C HIS A 18 2.95 11.14 10.01
N GLU A 19 1.65 11.15 9.64
CA GLU A 19 1.13 10.28 8.59
C GLU A 19 1.76 10.58 7.23
N LEU A 20 1.89 11.86 6.88
CA LEU A 20 2.58 12.30 5.67
C LEU A 20 4.02 11.76 5.63
N LYS A 21 4.76 11.90 6.72
CA LYS A 21 6.14 11.42 6.85
C LYS A 21 6.22 9.90 6.71
N TYR A 22 5.27 9.18 7.31
CA TYR A 22 5.15 7.73 7.16
C TYR A 22 4.91 7.32 5.70
N LEU A 23 3.92 7.92 5.04
CA LEU A 23 3.59 7.61 3.65
C LEU A 23 4.76 7.90 2.69
N GLN A 24 5.45 9.02 2.88
CA GLN A 24 6.67 9.35 2.12
C GLN A 24 7.83 8.37 2.36
N THR A 25 7.88 7.78 3.56
CA THR A 25 8.94 6.82 3.90
C THR A 25 8.71 5.46 3.25
N ILE A 26 7.46 5.01 3.17
CA ILE A 26 7.13 3.69 2.62
C ILE A 26 6.88 3.70 1.12
N ASN A 27 6.60 4.86 0.53
CA ASN A 27 6.33 5.01 -0.89
C ASN A 27 7.11 6.19 -1.47
N LYS A 28 8.09 5.91 -2.32
CA LYS A 28 8.92 6.94 -2.96
C LYS A 28 8.14 7.85 -3.91
N GLU A 29 7.15 7.32 -4.60
CA GLU A 29 6.30 8.11 -5.52
C GLU A 29 5.50 9.17 -4.76
N PHE A 30 5.16 8.89 -3.50
CA PHE A 30 4.45 9.84 -2.64
C PHE A 30 5.23 11.15 -2.40
N GLN A 31 6.55 11.15 -2.57
CA GLN A 31 7.38 12.35 -2.45
C GLN A 31 7.15 13.34 -3.61
N ASN A 32 6.66 12.86 -4.76
CA ASN A 32 6.44 13.65 -5.96
C ASN A 32 5.01 14.22 -6.07
N ILE A 33 4.13 13.86 -5.13
CA ILE A 33 2.73 14.33 -5.11
C ILE A 33 2.66 15.78 -4.64
N LYS A 34 1.73 16.56 -5.18
CA LYS A 34 1.49 17.94 -4.76
C LYS A 34 1.12 18.00 -3.28
N LYS A 35 1.56 19.05 -2.58
CA LYS A 35 1.38 19.20 -1.13
C LYS A 35 -0.08 19.10 -0.68
N GLU A 36 -0.99 19.70 -1.44
CA GLU A 36 -2.43 19.69 -1.17
C GLU A 36 -3.01 18.30 -1.28
N GLU A 37 -2.59 17.54 -2.29
CA GLU A 37 -3.03 16.17 -2.52
C GLU A 37 -2.44 15.23 -1.44
N ALA A 38 -1.15 15.35 -1.16
CA ALA A 38 -0.48 14.60 -0.10
C ALA A 38 -1.14 14.83 1.27
N PHE A 39 -1.54 16.08 1.57
CA PHE A 39 -2.31 16.41 2.76
C PHE A 39 -3.67 15.71 2.78
N GLN A 40 -4.42 15.71 1.68
CA GLN A 40 -5.74 15.06 1.61
C GLN A 40 -5.63 13.53 1.74
N ILE A 41 -4.61 12.92 1.14
CA ILE A 41 -4.36 11.48 1.27
C ILE A 41 -4.03 11.13 2.73
N SER A 42 -3.12 11.87 3.37
CA SER A 42 -2.74 11.66 4.77
C SER A 42 -3.93 11.85 5.72
N LYS A 43 -4.73 12.88 5.51
CA LYS A 43 -5.98 13.12 6.23
C LYS A 43 -6.94 11.93 6.12
N ASN A 44 -7.20 11.49 4.88
CA ASN A 44 -8.14 10.40 4.61
C ASN A 44 -7.64 9.06 5.16
N SER A 45 -6.32 8.83 5.17
CA SER A 45 -5.69 7.67 5.79
C SER A 45 -5.97 7.63 7.30
N LEU A 46 -5.72 8.73 8.00
CA LEU A 46 -5.99 8.83 9.43
C LEU A 46 -7.47 8.71 9.79
N ILE A 47 -8.35 9.32 9.01
CA ILE A 47 -9.80 9.20 9.24
C ILE A 47 -10.23 7.73 9.12
N ARG A 48 -9.79 7.02 8.08
CA ARG A 48 -10.08 5.59 7.90
C ARG A 48 -9.53 4.75 9.04
N GLU A 49 -8.30 5.00 9.47
CA GLU A 49 -7.69 4.31 10.61
C GLU A 49 -8.51 4.52 11.88
N LYS A 50 -8.93 5.75 12.17
CA LYS A 50 -9.77 6.07 13.32
C LYS A 50 -11.13 5.38 13.27
N ILE A 51 -11.79 5.35 12.12
CA ILE A 51 -13.06 4.64 11.93
C ILE A 51 -12.86 3.15 12.21
N LYS A 52 -11.83 2.51 11.66
CA LYS A 52 -11.52 1.10 11.93
C LYS A 52 -11.25 0.86 13.41
N GLU A 53 -10.44 1.69 14.04
CA GLU A 53 -10.13 1.60 15.48
C GLU A 53 -11.40 1.67 16.33
N ILE A 54 -12.31 2.60 16.02
CA ILE A 54 -13.60 2.75 16.74
C ILE A 54 -14.47 1.51 16.58
N GLU A 55 -14.60 1.00 15.36
CA GLU A 55 -15.43 -0.20 15.11
C GLU A 55 -14.84 -1.45 15.75
N ILE A 56 -13.53 -1.63 15.72
CA ILE A 56 -12.84 -2.74 16.39
C ILE A 56 -13.07 -2.69 17.91
N LYS A 57 -12.96 -1.50 18.53
CA LYS A 57 -13.17 -1.31 19.97
C LYS A 57 -14.59 -1.65 20.46
N LYS A 58 -15.58 -1.68 19.57
CA LYS A 58 -16.93 -2.14 19.91
C LYS A 58 -16.99 -3.66 20.16
N ILE A 59 -16.05 -4.40 19.63
CA ILE A 59 -16.04 -5.87 19.63
C ILE A 59 -14.95 -6.43 20.54
N VAL A 60 -13.77 -5.82 20.53
CA VAL A 60 -12.63 -6.24 21.35
C VAL A 60 -12.34 -5.23 22.45
N ARG A 61 -12.00 -5.73 23.64
CA ARG A 61 -11.64 -4.87 24.78
C ARG A 61 -10.31 -4.14 24.58
N GLU A 62 -9.39 -4.78 23.88
CA GLU A 62 -8.04 -4.26 23.66
C GLU A 62 -7.58 -4.57 22.24
N ILE A 63 -6.96 -3.57 21.61
CA ILE A 63 -6.37 -3.71 20.28
C ILE A 63 -4.97 -4.30 20.45
N LYS A 64 -4.91 -5.62 20.51
CA LYS A 64 -3.66 -6.39 20.59
C LYS A 64 -3.68 -7.56 19.61
N PHE A 65 -2.51 -7.90 19.12
CA PHE A 65 -2.30 -9.09 18.30
C PHE A 65 -1.12 -9.89 18.87
N LYS A 66 -1.06 -11.19 18.58
CA LYS A 66 0.05 -12.04 19.04
C LYS A 66 1.37 -11.52 18.46
N ASP A 67 2.34 -11.20 19.32
CA ASP A 67 3.60 -10.53 18.93
C ASP A 67 4.31 -11.27 17.80
N LYS A 68 4.50 -12.58 17.91
CA LYS A 68 5.18 -13.39 16.87
C LYS A 68 4.47 -13.33 15.50
N THR A 69 3.14 -13.31 15.50
CA THR A 69 2.36 -13.21 14.24
C THR A 69 2.45 -11.81 13.67
N LEU A 70 2.39 -10.80 14.53
CA LEU A 70 2.54 -9.39 14.13
C LEU A 70 3.92 -9.15 13.54
N ASP A 71 4.98 -9.67 14.15
CA ASP A 71 6.34 -9.55 13.64
C ASP A 71 6.49 -10.14 12.23
N ASN A 72 5.95 -11.33 12.00
CA ASN A 72 5.94 -11.94 10.67
C ASN A 72 5.18 -11.09 9.64
N LEU A 73 4.07 -10.49 10.04
CA LEU A 73 3.30 -9.59 9.16
C LEU A 73 4.08 -8.31 8.85
N ILE A 74 4.74 -7.72 9.85
CA ILE A 74 5.58 -6.53 9.68
C ILE A 74 6.68 -6.81 8.64
N LEU A 75 7.41 -7.91 8.80
CA LEU A 75 8.47 -8.29 7.86
C LEU A 75 7.94 -8.52 6.45
N LYS A 76 6.74 -9.09 6.32
CA LYS A 76 6.09 -9.26 5.02
C LYS A 76 5.68 -7.92 4.40
N TYR A 77 5.10 -6.99 5.18
CA TYR A 77 4.66 -5.68 4.71
C TYR A 77 5.83 -4.81 4.21
N PHE A 78 6.97 -4.88 4.90
CA PHE A 78 8.12 -4.03 4.58
C PHE A 78 9.25 -4.76 3.83
N LYS A 79 8.93 -5.92 3.22
CA LYS A 79 9.91 -6.70 2.44
C LYS A 79 10.54 -5.88 1.30
N GLU A 80 9.76 -5.04 0.63
CA GLU A 80 10.25 -4.18 -0.47
C GLU A 80 11.23 -3.11 0.00
N LEU A 81 11.17 -2.71 1.27
CA LEU A 81 12.15 -1.82 1.89
C LEU A 81 13.43 -2.56 2.33
N LYS A 82 13.55 -3.87 1.99
CA LYS A 82 14.68 -4.74 2.35
C LYS A 82 14.84 -4.91 3.87
N ILE A 83 13.77 -4.78 4.63
CA ILE A 83 13.73 -5.01 6.07
C ILE A 83 13.51 -6.51 6.29
N THR A 84 14.50 -7.17 6.93
CA THR A 84 14.53 -8.65 7.11
C THR A 84 14.36 -9.07 8.56
N SER A 85 14.49 -8.13 9.50
CA SER A 85 14.38 -8.42 10.94
C SER A 85 13.67 -7.28 11.70
N ILE A 86 13.13 -7.60 12.86
CA ILE A 86 12.46 -6.60 13.72
C ILE A 86 13.43 -5.51 14.21
N PRO A 87 14.66 -5.81 14.61
CA PRO A 87 15.63 -4.76 14.94
C PRO A 87 15.91 -3.82 13.75
N GLU A 88 15.97 -4.34 12.51
CA GLU A 88 16.12 -3.51 11.32
C GLU A 88 14.89 -2.63 11.08
N PHE A 89 13.69 -3.18 11.25
CA PHE A 89 12.44 -2.42 11.18
C PHE A 89 12.45 -1.25 12.16
N GLU A 90 12.77 -1.50 13.42
CA GLU A 90 12.82 -0.47 14.45
C GLU A 90 13.87 0.60 14.12
N LYS A 91 15.10 0.18 13.79
CA LYS A 91 16.19 1.09 13.42
C LYS A 91 15.83 1.93 12.19
N PHE A 92 15.22 1.33 11.18
CA PHE A 92 14.82 2.02 9.95
C PHE A 92 13.84 3.15 10.24
N PHE A 93 12.76 2.87 10.96
CA PHE A 93 11.74 3.89 11.23
C PHE A 93 12.20 4.93 12.26
N LEU A 94 12.96 4.55 13.28
CA LEU A 94 13.58 5.49 14.20
C LEU A 94 14.55 6.44 13.50
N SER A 95 15.32 5.98 12.52
CA SER A 95 16.21 6.83 11.72
C SER A 95 15.47 7.89 10.90
N LYS A 96 14.16 7.71 10.73
CA LYS A 96 13.24 8.64 10.06
C LYS A 96 12.35 9.41 11.03
N ASP A 97 12.68 9.42 12.34
CA ASP A 97 11.84 9.98 13.43
C ASP A 97 10.39 9.49 13.37
N ILE A 98 10.17 8.24 13.08
CA ILE A 98 8.87 7.58 13.10
C ILE A 98 8.89 6.53 14.21
N ASP A 99 7.94 6.60 15.13
CA ASP A 99 7.80 5.62 16.21
C ASP A 99 7.33 4.27 15.66
N PRO A 100 8.16 3.20 15.77
CA PRO A 100 7.79 1.85 15.30
C PRO A 100 6.53 1.30 15.97
N ASN A 101 6.24 1.70 17.21
CA ASN A 101 5.04 1.24 17.92
C ASN A 101 3.75 1.79 17.28
N LYS A 102 3.78 3.01 16.73
CA LYS A 102 2.66 3.54 15.96
C LYS A 102 2.40 2.72 14.70
N ILE A 103 3.45 2.26 14.04
CA ILE A 103 3.34 1.40 12.86
C ILE A 103 2.82 0.01 13.26
N ARG A 104 3.34 -0.58 14.33
CA ARG A 104 2.82 -1.83 14.89
C ARG A 104 1.32 -1.73 15.18
N LYS A 105 0.87 -0.62 15.80
CA LYS A 105 -0.55 -0.35 16.06
C LYS A 105 -1.34 -0.26 14.76
N LYS A 106 -0.83 0.47 13.77
CA LYS A 106 -1.48 0.64 12.46
C LYS A 106 -1.70 -0.72 11.77
N ILE A 107 -0.68 -1.58 11.73
CA ILE A 107 -0.78 -2.93 11.16
C ILE A 107 -1.76 -3.78 11.96
N THR A 108 -1.74 -3.70 13.28
CA THR A 108 -2.69 -4.42 14.15
C THR A 108 -4.13 -4.03 13.83
N ILE A 109 -4.41 -2.74 13.66
CA ILE A 109 -5.74 -2.23 13.28
C ILE A 109 -6.16 -2.80 11.92
N GLU A 110 -5.28 -2.81 10.92
CA GLU A 110 -5.58 -3.37 9.60
C GLU A 110 -5.90 -4.87 9.66
N VAL A 111 -5.13 -5.64 10.40
CA VAL A 111 -5.34 -7.09 10.55
C VAL A 111 -6.67 -7.38 11.24
N LEU A 112 -6.93 -6.74 12.37
CA LEU A 112 -8.19 -6.92 13.13
C LEU A 112 -9.40 -6.44 12.33
N TRP A 113 -9.25 -5.38 11.55
CA TRP A 113 -10.30 -4.91 10.65
C TRP A 113 -10.63 -5.94 9.57
N ASN A 114 -9.61 -6.49 8.92
CA ASN A 114 -9.81 -7.50 7.89
C ASN A 114 -10.46 -8.76 8.46
N GLU A 115 -10.07 -9.19 9.66
CA GLU A 115 -10.68 -10.31 10.37
C GLU A 115 -12.16 -10.02 10.71
N LEU A 116 -12.46 -8.82 11.21
CA LEU A 116 -13.81 -8.37 11.51
C LEU A 116 -14.70 -8.39 10.27
N VAL A 117 -14.24 -7.82 9.16
CA VAL A 117 -14.96 -7.79 7.88
C VAL A 117 -15.18 -9.21 7.37
N TYR A 118 -14.14 -10.05 7.39
CA TYR A 118 -14.25 -11.44 6.98
C TYR A 118 -15.30 -12.18 7.82
N ASN A 119 -15.22 -12.12 9.14
CA ASN A 119 -16.16 -12.80 10.04
C ASN A 119 -17.59 -12.33 9.85
N LYS A 120 -17.79 -11.05 9.57
CA LYS A 120 -19.12 -10.47 9.35
C LYS A 120 -19.76 -10.92 8.04
N TYR A 121 -18.97 -11.03 6.97
CA TYR A 121 -19.50 -11.21 5.62
C TYR A 121 -19.26 -12.60 5.02
N GLN A 122 -18.35 -13.43 5.58
CA GLN A 122 -18.01 -14.76 5.01
C GLN A 122 -19.25 -15.66 4.78
N LYS A 123 -20.26 -15.59 5.68
CA LYS A 123 -21.48 -16.37 5.56
C LYS A 123 -22.39 -15.92 4.40
N ASN A 124 -22.22 -14.67 3.96
CA ASN A 124 -23.02 -14.08 2.89
C ASN A 124 -22.37 -14.25 1.52
N ILE A 125 -21.11 -14.68 1.47
CA ILE A 125 -20.37 -14.90 0.24
C ILE A 125 -20.77 -16.28 -0.31
N LYS A 126 -21.70 -16.30 -1.27
CA LYS A 126 -22.03 -17.50 -2.04
C LYS A 126 -21.16 -17.55 -3.28
N ILE A 127 -20.06 -18.29 -3.21
CA ILE A 127 -19.21 -18.52 -4.39
C ILE A 127 -19.90 -19.61 -5.24
N ASN A 128 -20.42 -19.22 -6.41
CA ASN A 128 -20.89 -20.18 -7.40
C ASN A 128 -19.68 -20.74 -8.16
N LYS A 129 -19.13 -21.84 -7.66
CA LYS A 129 -17.96 -22.49 -8.28
C LYS A 129 -18.22 -22.88 -9.74
N GLN A 130 -19.48 -23.24 -10.09
CA GLN A 130 -19.81 -23.64 -11.45
C GLN A 130 -19.71 -22.46 -12.42
N LEU A 131 -20.21 -21.28 -12.04
CA LEU A 131 -20.06 -20.08 -12.88
C LEU A 131 -18.59 -19.74 -13.13
N ILE A 132 -17.72 -19.86 -12.11
CA ILE A 132 -16.27 -19.60 -12.27
C ILE A 132 -15.65 -20.63 -13.22
N ILE A 133 -15.99 -21.92 -13.07
CA ILE A 133 -15.50 -22.98 -13.95
C ILE A 133 -15.99 -22.78 -15.39
N ASP A 134 -17.23 -22.38 -15.56
CA ASP A 134 -17.82 -22.13 -16.88
C ASP A 134 -17.21 -20.89 -17.55
N ASP A 135 -16.90 -19.82 -16.77
CA ASP A 135 -16.19 -18.65 -17.27
C ASP A 135 -14.72 -18.97 -17.63
N LEU A 136 -14.05 -19.77 -16.82
CA LEU A 136 -12.70 -20.24 -17.15
C LEU A 136 -12.67 -21.10 -18.41
N LYS A 137 -13.67 -21.96 -18.61
CA LYS A 137 -13.80 -22.77 -19.83
C LYS A 137 -14.14 -21.96 -21.07
N LYS A 138 -14.93 -20.90 -20.93
CA LYS A 138 -15.26 -19.99 -22.04
C LYS A 138 -14.06 -19.14 -22.48
N ASN A 139 -13.17 -18.84 -21.55
CA ASN A 139 -11.97 -18.03 -21.79
C ASN A 139 -10.73 -18.89 -22.07
N ASP A 140 -10.90 -20.00 -22.81
CA ASP A 140 -9.83 -20.96 -23.16
C ASP A 140 -8.68 -20.35 -24.01
N LYS A 141 -8.84 -19.09 -24.44
CA LYS A 141 -7.79 -18.31 -25.11
C LYS A 141 -7.53 -17.03 -24.34
N GLN A 142 -6.60 -17.07 -23.39
CA GLN A 142 -5.97 -15.86 -22.90
C GLN A 142 -5.03 -15.35 -23.99
N LEU A 143 -5.28 -14.13 -24.47
CA LEU A 143 -4.31 -13.40 -25.27
C LEU A 143 -3.21 -12.93 -24.31
N GLU A 144 -2.07 -13.62 -24.34
CA GLU A 144 -0.88 -13.18 -23.64
C GLU A 144 -0.10 -12.25 -24.58
N PHE A 145 0.17 -11.03 -24.12
CA PHE A 145 1.03 -10.10 -24.83
C PHE A 145 2.40 -10.13 -24.15
N LEU A 146 3.41 -10.57 -24.87
CA LEU A 146 4.80 -10.37 -24.47
C LEU A 146 5.20 -8.94 -24.83
N ILE A 147 5.34 -8.08 -23.82
CA ILE A 147 5.72 -6.70 -24.00
C ILE A 147 7.21 -6.57 -23.65
N SER A 148 7.99 -6.00 -24.55
CA SER A 148 9.38 -5.62 -24.31
C SER A 148 9.51 -4.11 -24.37
N GLU A 149 10.22 -3.53 -23.40
CA GLU A 149 10.54 -2.12 -23.36
C GLU A 149 12.00 -1.92 -23.79
N ILE A 150 12.23 -1.00 -24.70
CA ILE A 150 13.57 -0.60 -25.13
C ILE A 150 13.80 0.84 -24.70
N LEU A 151 14.72 1.02 -23.75
CA LEU A 151 15.17 2.34 -23.32
C LEU A 151 16.39 2.74 -24.15
N PHE A 152 16.37 3.96 -24.69
CA PHE A 152 17.50 4.52 -25.41
C PHE A 152 17.67 6.00 -25.09
N ASP A 153 18.92 6.43 -25.04
CA ASP A 153 19.28 7.82 -24.85
C ASP A 153 19.35 8.53 -26.19
N ILE A 154 18.99 9.82 -26.22
CA ILE A 154 19.08 10.70 -27.35
C ILE A 154 20.11 11.78 -27.02
N SER A 155 21.15 11.89 -27.83
CA SER A 155 22.13 12.97 -27.73
C SER A 155 21.57 14.28 -28.32
N GLU A 156 22.04 15.43 -27.85
CA GLU A 156 21.54 16.76 -28.27
C GLU A 156 21.52 17.01 -29.79
N ASN A 157 22.33 16.24 -30.57
CA ASN A 157 22.44 16.36 -32.02
C ASN A 157 21.74 15.21 -32.79
N GLU A 158 21.00 14.32 -32.12
CA GLU A 158 20.28 13.21 -32.74
C GLU A 158 18.81 13.52 -32.92
N ASN A 159 18.22 13.12 -34.03
CA ASN A 159 16.80 13.23 -34.28
C ASN A 159 16.08 12.00 -33.68
N LEU A 160 15.05 12.23 -32.89
CA LEU A 160 14.22 11.19 -32.24
C LEU A 160 13.63 10.23 -33.30
N GLU A 161 13.11 10.77 -34.39
CA GLU A 161 12.42 10.01 -35.45
C GLU A 161 13.36 9.08 -36.20
N ASP A 162 14.58 9.57 -36.50
CA ASP A 162 15.63 8.76 -37.18
C ASP A 162 16.08 7.62 -36.27
N LYS A 163 16.25 7.89 -34.98
CA LYS A 163 16.68 6.86 -34.03
C LYS A 163 15.59 5.82 -33.77
N PHE A 164 14.34 6.24 -33.69
CA PHE A 164 13.19 5.35 -33.58
C PHE A 164 13.05 4.43 -34.79
N ASN A 165 13.20 4.98 -36.00
CA ASN A 165 13.16 4.20 -37.24
C ASN A 165 14.33 3.19 -37.34
N LEU A 166 15.50 3.56 -36.87
CA LEU A 166 16.67 2.66 -36.83
C LEU A 166 16.41 1.47 -35.87
N ILE A 167 15.84 1.74 -34.69
CA ILE A 167 15.51 0.70 -33.69
C ILE A 167 14.42 -0.23 -34.24
N ASN A 168 13.35 0.32 -34.82
CA ASN A 168 12.27 -0.47 -35.43
C ASN A 168 12.77 -1.38 -36.54
N ASN A 169 13.61 -0.85 -37.45
CA ASN A 169 14.17 -1.64 -38.50
C ASN A 169 15.07 -2.78 -38.00
N ASN A 170 15.76 -2.58 -36.88
CA ASN A 170 16.58 -3.62 -36.26
C ASN A 170 15.74 -4.70 -35.58
N ILE A 171 14.55 -4.34 -35.07
CA ILE A 171 13.61 -5.29 -34.45
C ILE A 171 12.91 -6.14 -35.52
N GLU A 172 12.51 -5.54 -36.64
CA GLU A 172 11.82 -6.24 -37.73
C GLU A 172 12.71 -7.19 -38.52
N ASN A 173 14.04 -6.98 -38.49
CA ASN A 173 15.01 -7.77 -39.23
C ASN A 173 15.74 -8.86 -38.41
N ASN A 174 15.36 -9.06 -37.14
CA ASN A 174 15.82 -10.13 -36.24
C ASN A 174 14.69 -11.03 -35.81
#